data_2b0997b464481882866b6f3f1d599887
#
_entry.id   2b0997b464481882866b6f3f1d599887
#
_cell.length_a   1.000
_cell.length_b   1.000
_cell.length_c   1.000
_cell.angle_alpha   90.00
_cell.angle_beta   90.00
_cell.angle_gamma   90.00
#
_symmetry.space_group_name_H-M   'P 1'
#
loop_
_entity.id
_entity.type
_entity.pdbx_description
1 polymer ?
#
loop_
_entity_poly.entity_id
_entity_poly.type
_entity_poly.pdbx_seq_one_letter_code
_entity_poly.pdbx_strand_id
1 'polypeptide(L)'
;MKRRHIVLLSILAVLVLAALIYTRPMTLQQIGKVDIAQCESVSGYHRRAPDSEFTSFELSAEDERCSQLIDLFAQQKYRRSLINLLSPDGGSTHRPKDGDFIWDLSFNFGPTDFPDGSTDKGTLIQCRDFYGTLHVFTAIDGKTLRCTTSEQEAFLRLVYDIISAEP
;
A
#
# COMPACT_ATOMS: atom_id res chain seq x y z
N MET A 1 11.45 15.53 -42.29
CA MET A 1 11.99 15.30 -40.92
C MET A 1 13.30 14.52 -41.00
N LYS A 2 14.37 14.96 -40.26
CA LYS A 2 15.65 14.22 -40.26
C LYS A 2 15.46 12.87 -39.54
N ARG A 3 16.02 11.79 -40.05
CA ARG A 3 15.93 10.41 -39.52
C ARG A 3 16.13 10.34 -37.99
N ARG A 4 17.01 11.21 -37.46
CA ARG A 4 17.26 11.34 -36.00
C ARG A 4 16.01 11.75 -35.18
N HIS A 5 15.15 12.62 -35.71
CA HIS A 5 13.92 13.06 -35.02
C HIS A 5 12.88 11.94 -34.95
N ILE A 6 12.80 11.11 -36.00
CA ILE A 6 11.90 9.95 -36.00
C ILE A 6 12.32 8.96 -34.93
N VAL A 7 13.63 8.65 -34.83
CA VAL A 7 14.16 7.74 -33.81
C VAL A 7 13.93 8.27 -32.41
N LEU A 8 14.19 9.55 -32.16
CA LEU A 8 13.93 10.17 -30.86
C LEU A 8 12.45 10.14 -30.45
N LEU A 9 11.55 10.44 -31.40
CA LEU A 9 10.12 10.38 -31.15
C LEU A 9 9.65 8.94 -30.87
N SER A 10 10.19 7.96 -31.55
CA SER A 10 9.88 6.55 -31.31
C SER A 10 10.33 6.09 -29.92
N ILE A 11 11.53 6.48 -29.50
CA ILE A 11 12.04 6.17 -28.15
C ILE A 11 11.15 6.84 -27.09
N LEU A 12 10.82 8.12 -27.27
CA LEU A 12 9.95 8.85 -26.36
C LEU A 12 8.57 8.18 -26.25
N ALA A 13 7.97 7.79 -27.37
CA ALA A 13 6.69 7.10 -27.40
C ALA A 13 6.73 5.77 -26.63
N VAL A 14 7.81 4.99 -26.78
CA VAL A 14 8.00 3.74 -26.03
C VAL A 14 8.13 4.01 -24.52
N LEU A 15 8.89 5.03 -24.13
CA LEU A 15 9.04 5.40 -22.72
C LEU A 15 7.72 5.85 -22.09
N VAL A 16 6.95 6.66 -22.80
CA VAL A 16 5.62 7.10 -22.35
C VAL A 16 4.68 5.89 -22.20
N LEU A 17 4.65 5.00 -23.18
CA LEU A 17 3.83 3.79 -23.11
C LEU A 17 4.25 2.90 -21.94
N ALA A 18 5.52 2.69 -21.72
CA ALA A 18 6.05 1.94 -20.57
C ALA A 18 5.64 2.59 -19.24
N ALA A 19 5.71 3.91 -19.12
CA ALA A 19 5.26 4.64 -17.93
C ALA A 19 3.75 4.49 -17.70
N LEU A 20 2.93 4.56 -18.74
CA LEU A 20 1.49 4.36 -18.65
C LEU A 20 1.12 2.94 -18.21
N ILE A 21 1.80 1.92 -18.76
CA ILE A 21 1.61 0.53 -18.34
C ILE A 21 2.02 0.33 -16.88
N TYR A 22 3.15 0.92 -16.47
CA TYR A 22 3.66 0.80 -15.11
C TYR A 22 2.72 1.45 -14.08
N THR A 23 2.18 2.63 -14.39
CA THR A 23 1.30 3.41 -13.49
C THR A 23 -0.19 3.10 -13.65
N ARG A 24 -0.55 2.05 -14.40
CA ARG A 24 -1.95 1.66 -14.57
C ARG A 24 -2.62 1.40 -13.22
N PRO A 25 -3.94 1.70 -13.10
CA PRO A 25 -4.68 1.36 -11.89
C PRO A 25 -4.70 -0.16 -11.67
N MET A 26 -4.45 -0.59 -10.45
CA MET A 26 -4.44 -2.00 -10.03
C MET A 26 -5.21 -2.15 -8.73
N THR A 27 -5.80 -3.32 -8.50
CA THR A 27 -6.33 -3.68 -7.18
C THR A 27 -5.21 -4.11 -6.24
N LEU A 28 -5.48 -4.13 -4.93
CA LEU A 28 -4.52 -4.63 -3.96
C LEU A 28 -4.18 -6.11 -4.22
N GLN A 29 -5.17 -6.91 -4.60
CA GLN A 29 -4.99 -8.31 -5.04
C GLN A 29 -4.02 -8.45 -6.23
N GLN A 30 -4.10 -7.55 -7.21
CA GLN A 30 -3.17 -7.56 -8.35
C GLN A 30 -1.75 -7.15 -7.96
N ILE A 31 -1.60 -6.29 -6.95
CA ILE A 31 -0.29 -5.88 -6.42
C ILE A 31 0.29 -6.99 -5.54
N GLY A 32 -0.51 -7.48 -4.59
CA GLY A 32 -0.09 -8.44 -3.57
C GLY A 32 -0.10 -9.89 -4.04
N LYS A 33 -0.77 -10.19 -5.17
CA LYS A 33 -0.97 -11.55 -5.69
C LYS A 33 -1.69 -12.48 -4.71
N VAL A 34 -2.44 -11.90 -3.79
CA VAL A 34 -3.20 -12.59 -2.75
C VAL A 34 -4.61 -12.04 -2.74
N ASP A 35 -5.59 -12.91 -2.52
CA ASP A 35 -6.98 -12.49 -2.37
C ASP A 35 -7.19 -11.92 -0.97
N ILE A 36 -7.33 -10.60 -0.88
CA ILE A 36 -7.51 -9.91 0.40
C ILE A 36 -8.78 -10.35 1.14
N ALA A 37 -9.78 -10.89 0.44
CA ALA A 37 -11.00 -11.43 1.06
C ALA A 37 -10.73 -12.68 1.92
N GLN A 38 -9.56 -13.31 1.75
CA GLN A 38 -9.12 -14.45 2.57
C GLN A 38 -8.33 -14.04 3.81
N CYS A 39 -8.24 -12.73 4.10
CA CYS A 39 -7.57 -12.22 5.28
C CYS A 39 -8.32 -12.66 6.55
N GLU A 40 -7.59 -13.24 7.51
CA GLU A 40 -8.13 -13.76 8.77
C GLU A 40 -8.09 -12.72 9.89
N SER A 41 -7.14 -11.79 9.84
CA SER A 41 -7.04 -10.71 10.82
C SER A 41 -6.25 -9.54 10.25
N VAL A 42 -6.48 -8.36 10.81
CA VAL A 42 -5.70 -7.14 10.53
C VAL A 42 -5.07 -6.68 11.83
N SER A 43 -3.76 -6.54 11.84
CA SER A 43 -3.04 -6.02 12.99
C SER A 43 -2.16 -4.84 12.58
N GLY A 44 -1.73 -4.06 13.56
CA GLY A 44 -0.86 -2.96 13.26
C GLY A 44 -0.73 -1.97 14.39
N TYR A 45 -0.34 -0.76 14.02
CA TYR A 45 -0.25 0.35 14.95
C TYR A 45 -0.62 1.66 14.26
N HIS A 46 -1.02 2.62 15.07
CA HIS A 46 -1.26 3.99 14.63
C HIS A 46 -0.73 5.00 15.65
N ARG A 47 -0.57 6.23 15.20
CA ARG A 47 -0.18 7.36 16.04
C ARG A 47 -0.69 8.65 15.43
N ARG A 48 -1.02 9.62 16.28
CA ARG A 48 -1.34 10.99 15.87
C ARG A 48 -0.34 11.96 16.50
N ALA A 49 0.18 12.88 15.71
CA ALA A 49 1.06 13.92 16.23
C ALA A 49 0.24 14.91 17.11
N PRO A 50 0.79 15.40 18.23
CA PRO A 50 2.17 15.31 18.67
C PRO A 50 2.51 14.07 19.52
N ASP A 51 1.62 13.09 19.67
CA ASP A 51 1.86 11.93 20.51
C ASP A 51 3.13 11.21 20.08
N SER A 52 3.92 10.77 21.04
CA SER A 52 5.16 10.03 20.80
C SER A 52 4.94 8.53 20.78
N GLU A 53 3.86 8.06 21.40
CA GLU A 53 3.57 6.64 21.56
C GLU A 53 2.73 6.11 20.42
N PHE A 54 2.98 4.86 20.05
CA PHE A 54 2.17 4.12 19.09
C PHE A 54 1.13 3.30 19.85
N THR A 55 -0.10 3.37 19.37
CA THR A 55 -1.17 2.46 19.80
C THR A 55 -1.20 1.27 18.87
N SER A 56 -0.97 0.07 19.39
CA SER A 56 -1.09 -1.18 18.64
C SER A 56 -2.50 -1.75 18.77
N PHE A 57 -2.93 -2.47 17.74
CA PHE A 57 -4.23 -3.13 17.71
C PHE A 57 -4.16 -4.45 16.93
N GLU A 58 -5.12 -5.30 17.19
CA GLU A 58 -5.35 -6.53 16.44
C GLU A 58 -6.87 -6.73 16.30
N LEU A 59 -7.32 -6.87 15.07
CA LEU A 59 -8.72 -7.04 14.69
C LEU A 59 -8.89 -8.44 14.12
N SER A 60 -9.67 -9.28 14.80
CA SER A 60 -10.03 -10.61 14.31
C SER A 60 -11.06 -10.52 13.18
N ALA A 61 -11.29 -11.62 12.46
CA ALA A 61 -12.31 -11.68 11.41
C ALA A 61 -13.74 -11.39 11.92
N GLU A 62 -13.98 -11.53 13.24
CA GLU A 62 -15.27 -11.25 13.86
C GLU A 62 -15.46 -9.75 14.19
N ASP A 63 -14.39 -8.96 14.18
CA ASP A 63 -14.46 -7.52 14.42
C ASP A 63 -14.98 -6.83 13.14
N GLU A 64 -16.04 -6.05 13.26
CA GLU A 64 -16.63 -5.31 12.13
C GLU A 64 -15.62 -4.38 11.46
N ARG A 65 -14.68 -3.80 12.22
CA ARG A 65 -13.61 -2.95 11.68
C ARG A 65 -12.67 -3.72 10.75
N CYS A 66 -12.44 -5.01 11.03
CA CYS A 66 -11.64 -5.88 10.16
C CYS A 66 -12.29 -6.00 8.78
N SER A 67 -13.59 -6.32 8.73
CA SER A 67 -14.31 -6.42 7.46
C SER A 67 -14.39 -5.08 6.73
N GLN A 68 -14.61 -3.97 7.45
CA GLN A 68 -14.62 -2.63 6.87
C GLN A 68 -13.26 -2.28 6.22
N LEU A 69 -12.13 -2.62 6.86
CA LEU A 69 -10.81 -2.42 6.29
C LEU A 69 -10.59 -3.28 5.05
N ILE A 70 -10.93 -4.56 5.10
CA ILE A 70 -10.80 -5.47 3.96
C ILE A 70 -11.58 -4.93 2.76
N ASP A 71 -12.85 -4.55 2.96
CA ASP A 71 -13.70 -4.01 1.91
C ASP A 71 -13.16 -2.69 1.35
N LEU A 72 -12.74 -1.79 2.23
CA LEU A 72 -12.16 -0.50 1.86
C LEU A 72 -10.92 -0.68 0.97
N PHE A 73 -10.01 -1.55 1.38
CA PHE A 73 -8.78 -1.80 0.62
C PHE A 73 -9.02 -2.60 -0.66
N ALA A 74 -10.00 -3.52 -0.68
CA ALA A 74 -10.35 -4.30 -1.86
C ALA A 74 -10.98 -3.43 -2.97
N GLN A 75 -11.78 -2.44 -2.61
CA GLN A 75 -12.47 -1.56 -3.55
C GLN A 75 -11.56 -0.49 -4.16
N GLN A 76 -10.46 -0.15 -3.50
CA GLN A 76 -9.56 0.90 -3.98
C GLN A 76 -8.78 0.50 -5.24
N LYS A 77 -8.45 1.52 -6.04
CA LYS A 77 -7.53 1.40 -7.16
C LYS A 77 -6.23 2.12 -6.82
N TYR A 78 -5.16 1.37 -6.92
CA TYR A 78 -3.81 1.82 -6.57
C TYR A 78 -3.01 2.07 -7.84
N ARG A 79 -2.31 3.19 -7.89
CA ARG A 79 -1.36 3.51 -8.97
C ARG A 79 0.05 3.49 -8.41
N ARG A 80 0.93 2.72 -9.02
CA ARG A 80 2.35 2.73 -8.64
C ARG A 80 2.99 4.05 -9.01
N SER A 81 3.74 4.63 -8.10
CA SER A 81 4.50 5.86 -8.37
C SER A 81 5.72 5.57 -9.25
N LEU A 82 6.00 6.44 -10.23
CA LEU A 82 7.23 6.35 -11.05
C LEU A 82 8.49 6.53 -10.21
N ILE A 83 8.40 7.16 -9.04
CA ILE A 83 9.54 7.34 -8.14
C ILE A 83 10.10 5.99 -7.65
N ASN A 84 9.29 4.93 -7.64
CA ASN A 84 9.75 3.58 -7.31
C ASN A 84 10.85 3.07 -8.25
N LEU A 85 10.93 3.61 -9.47
CA LEU A 85 11.98 3.26 -10.44
C LEU A 85 13.31 3.98 -10.16
N LEU A 86 13.25 5.11 -9.44
CA LEU A 86 14.42 5.95 -9.16
C LEU A 86 14.93 5.77 -7.72
N SER A 87 14.03 5.47 -6.79
CA SER A 87 14.34 5.29 -5.38
C SER A 87 13.43 4.21 -4.78
N PRO A 88 13.82 2.94 -4.86
CA PRO A 88 13.02 1.83 -4.34
C PRO A 88 12.75 1.93 -2.83
N ASP A 89 13.68 2.50 -2.07
CA ASP A 89 13.59 2.63 -0.61
C ASP A 89 12.99 3.98 -0.15
N GLY A 90 12.48 4.75 -1.07
CA GLY A 90 12.02 6.12 -1.00
C GLY A 90 11.55 6.62 0.36
N GLY A 91 12.48 7.09 1.18
CA GLY A 91 12.18 7.74 2.43
C GLY A 91 11.33 9.00 2.22
N SER A 92 10.39 9.25 3.13
CA SER A 92 9.71 10.53 3.20
C SER A 92 10.59 11.54 3.93
N THR A 93 10.69 12.74 3.37
CA THR A 93 11.34 13.89 4.04
C THR A 93 10.32 14.75 4.80
N HIS A 94 9.08 14.29 4.85
CA HIS A 94 8.01 15.02 5.50
C HIS A 94 8.25 15.09 7.02
N ARG A 95 8.16 16.30 7.57
CA ARG A 95 8.16 16.50 9.02
C ARG A 95 6.72 16.54 9.51
N PRO A 96 6.35 15.75 10.54
CA PRO A 96 5.00 15.73 11.05
C PRO A 96 4.60 17.10 11.60
N LYS A 97 3.36 17.48 11.37
CA LYS A 97 2.71 18.64 11.96
C LYS A 97 1.69 18.18 12.99
N ASP A 98 1.29 19.06 13.88
CA ASP A 98 0.23 18.74 14.84
C ASP A 98 -1.05 18.32 14.09
N GLY A 99 -1.59 17.19 14.51
CA GLY A 99 -2.76 16.57 13.89
C GLY A 99 -2.48 15.61 12.74
N ASP A 100 -1.23 15.54 12.23
CA ASP A 100 -0.83 14.50 11.28
C ASP A 100 -0.94 13.13 11.96
N PHE A 101 -1.29 12.12 11.17
CA PHE A 101 -1.36 10.74 11.62
C PHE A 101 -0.50 9.84 10.74
N ILE A 102 -0.12 8.72 11.30
CA ILE A 102 0.50 7.60 10.59
C ILE A 102 -0.15 6.30 11.07
N TRP A 103 -0.14 5.32 10.20
CA TRP A 103 -0.56 3.97 10.53
C TRP A 103 0.21 2.94 9.71
N ASP A 104 0.27 1.75 10.26
CA ASP A 104 0.85 0.56 9.62
C ASP A 104 -0.10 -0.61 9.84
N LEU A 105 -0.53 -1.25 8.76
CA LEU A 105 -1.47 -2.35 8.75
C LEU A 105 -0.83 -3.58 8.14
N SER A 106 -0.94 -4.68 8.85
CA SER A 106 -0.57 -6.01 8.40
C SER A 106 -1.83 -6.82 8.17
N PHE A 107 -2.08 -7.21 6.94
CA PHE A 107 -3.12 -8.14 6.57
C PHE A 107 -2.58 -9.56 6.73
N ASN A 108 -3.15 -10.30 7.66
CA ASN A 108 -2.68 -11.63 8.05
C ASN A 108 -3.59 -12.69 7.44
N PHE A 109 -2.96 -13.66 6.80
CA PHE A 109 -3.62 -14.77 6.14
C PHE A 109 -3.24 -16.07 6.87
N GLY A 110 -4.04 -17.09 6.71
CA GLY A 110 -3.70 -18.42 7.18
C GLY A 110 -2.37 -18.93 6.61
N PRO A 111 -1.91 -20.10 7.03
CA PRO A 111 -0.64 -20.66 6.58
C PRO A 111 -0.59 -20.68 5.05
N THR A 112 0.45 -20.06 4.48
CA THR A 112 0.66 -19.99 3.03
C THR A 112 1.98 -20.68 2.69
N ASP A 113 1.92 -21.63 1.77
CA ASP A 113 3.11 -22.29 1.24
C ASP A 113 3.70 -21.44 0.14
N PHE A 114 4.98 -21.10 0.27
CA PHE A 114 5.72 -20.37 -0.76
C PHE A 114 6.34 -21.32 -1.79
N PRO A 115 6.65 -20.82 -3.00
CA PRO A 115 7.27 -21.62 -4.05
C PRO A 115 8.64 -22.24 -3.67
N ASP A 116 9.31 -21.70 -2.64
CA ASP A 116 10.57 -22.21 -2.12
C ASP A 116 10.38 -23.34 -1.09
N GLY A 117 9.12 -23.74 -0.82
CA GLY A 117 8.78 -24.78 0.14
C GLY A 117 8.70 -24.32 1.59
N SER A 118 8.88 -23.02 1.86
CA SER A 118 8.66 -22.45 3.19
C SER A 118 7.15 -22.21 3.40
N THR A 119 6.70 -22.36 4.65
CA THR A 119 5.34 -22.02 5.08
C THR A 119 5.45 -20.81 6.01
N ASP A 120 4.84 -19.71 5.64
CA ASP A 120 4.72 -18.55 6.52
C ASP A 120 3.28 -18.48 7.10
N LYS A 121 3.19 -18.21 8.40
CA LYS A 121 1.95 -17.87 9.08
C LYS A 121 1.88 -16.35 9.14
N GLY A 122 1.69 -15.69 8.02
CA GLY A 122 1.96 -14.33 8.25
C GLY A 122 1.31 -13.31 7.34
N THR A 123 1.83 -12.15 7.53
CA THR A 123 1.53 -10.95 6.80
C THR A 123 2.00 -11.09 5.37
N LEU A 124 1.07 -11.28 4.44
CA LEU A 124 1.39 -11.31 3.01
C LEU A 124 1.33 -9.92 2.38
N ILE A 125 0.52 -9.04 2.96
CA ILE A 125 0.39 -7.65 2.53
C ILE A 125 0.51 -6.75 3.76
N GLN A 126 1.36 -5.75 3.66
CA GLN A 126 1.46 -4.66 4.62
C GLN A 126 1.22 -3.33 3.92
N CYS A 127 0.32 -2.54 4.47
CA CYS A 127 0.02 -1.21 3.97
C CYS A 127 0.38 -0.18 5.03
N ARG A 128 1.07 0.87 4.63
CA ARG A 128 1.55 1.89 5.55
C ARG A 128 1.24 3.28 5.00
N ASP A 129 0.65 4.12 5.82
CA ASP A 129 0.69 5.57 5.62
C ASP A 129 1.90 6.17 6.32
N PHE A 130 2.69 6.86 5.56
CA PHE A 130 3.80 7.64 6.11
C PHE A 130 3.62 9.11 5.73
N TYR A 131 2.87 9.83 6.57
CA TYR A 131 2.51 11.24 6.39
C TYR A 131 1.94 11.57 5.01
N GLY A 132 0.85 10.91 4.67
CA GLY A 132 0.15 11.11 3.40
C GLY A 132 0.75 10.36 2.20
N THR A 133 1.73 9.49 2.44
CA THR A 133 2.31 8.63 1.40
C THR A 133 1.98 7.18 1.68
N LEU A 134 1.18 6.57 0.81
CA LEU A 134 0.82 5.17 0.91
C LEU A 134 1.94 4.27 0.38
N HIS A 135 2.39 3.36 1.22
CA HIS A 135 3.31 2.29 0.87
C HIS A 135 2.59 0.94 0.97
N VAL A 136 2.80 0.09 -0.01
CA VAL A 136 2.30 -1.29 -0.03
C VAL A 136 3.51 -2.21 -0.13
N PHE A 137 3.71 -3.02 0.89
CA PHE A 137 4.69 -4.10 0.91
C PHE A 137 3.99 -5.42 0.60
N THR A 138 4.63 -6.28 -0.17
CA THR A 138 4.14 -7.62 -0.48
C THR A 138 5.23 -8.64 -0.15
N ALA A 139 4.92 -9.60 0.71
CA ALA A 139 5.87 -10.63 1.13
C ALA A 139 6.28 -11.53 -0.05
N ILE A 140 5.36 -11.82 -0.97
CA ILE A 140 5.62 -12.68 -2.13
C ILE A 140 6.75 -12.15 -3.02
N ASP A 141 6.78 -10.84 -3.25
CA ASP A 141 7.81 -10.22 -4.10
C ASP A 141 8.93 -9.55 -3.27
N GLY A 142 8.77 -9.45 -1.94
CA GLY A 142 9.69 -8.76 -1.04
C GLY A 142 9.88 -7.29 -1.38
N LYS A 143 8.86 -6.64 -1.98
CA LYS A 143 8.97 -5.27 -2.49
C LYS A 143 8.04 -4.32 -1.78
N THR A 144 8.56 -3.16 -1.45
CA THR A 144 7.75 -2.02 -1.02
C THR A 144 7.50 -1.11 -2.23
N LEU A 145 6.23 -0.82 -2.48
CA LEU A 145 5.79 0.06 -3.55
C LEU A 145 5.14 1.30 -2.97
N ARG A 146 5.59 2.46 -3.40
CA ARG A 146 4.86 3.70 -3.16
C ARG A 146 3.69 3.76 -4.12
N CYS A 147 2.49 3.89 -3.57
CA CYS A 147 1.24 3.90 -4.33
C CYS A 147 0.48 5.21 -4.10
N THR A 148 -0.41 5.52 -5.01
CA THR A 148 -1.42 6.58 -4.87
C THR A 148 -2.80 6.02 -5.16
N THR A 149 -3.81 6.57 -4.48
CA THR A 149 -5.23 6.25 -4.73
C THR A 149 -5.95 7.50 -5.24
N SER A 150 -7.16 7.33 -5.76
CA SER A 150 -8.08 8.47 -5.89
C SER A 150 -8.46 8.95 -4.50
N GLU A 151 -8.55 10.28 -4.31
CA GLU A 151 -8.91 10.89 -3.01
C GLU A 151 -8.03 10.38 -1.85
N GLN A 152 -6.73 10.32 -2.08
CA GLN A 152 -5.77 9.69 -1.16
C GLN A 152 -5.89 10.18 0.27
N GLU A 153 -6.01 11.49 0.49
CA GLU A 153 -6.13 12.05 1.84
C GLU A 153 -7.37 11.55 2.57
N ALA A 154 -8.52 11.52 1.88
CA ALA A 154 -9.76 11.00 2.44
C ALA A 154 -9.66 9.50 2.75
N PHE A 155 -9.06 8.74 1.85
CA PHE A 155 -8.82 7.31 2.07
C PHE A 155 -7.93 7.06 3.29
N LEU A 156 -6.78 7.73 3.39
CA LEU A 156 -5.85 7.54 4.50
C LEU A 156 -6.46 7.94 5.84
N ARG A 157 -7.28 9.01 5.85
CA ARG A 157 -8.01 9.46 7.03
C ARG A 157 -9.08 8.44 7.44
N LEU A 158 -9.85 7.92 6.49
CA LEU A 158 -10.88 6.91 6.78
C LEU A 158 -10.28 5.64 7.39
N VAL A 159 -9.13 5.18 6.86
CA VAL A 159 -8.39 4.06 7.48
C VAL A 159 -8.04 4.39 8.92
N TYR A 160 -7.47 5.58 9.17
CA TYR A 160 -7.11 6.01 10.52
C TYR A 160 -8.33 6.03 11.46
N ASP A 161 -9.45 6.58 10.99
CA ASP A 161 -10.68 6.68 11.79
C ASP A 161 -11.22 5.29 12.18
N ILE A 162 -11.17 4.31 11.26
CA ILE A 162 -11.59 2.92 11.54
C ILE A 162 -10.71 2.28 12.61
N ILE A 163 -9.38 2.39 12.49
CA ILE A 163 -8.45 1.71 13.41
C ILE A 163 -8.34 2.40 14.77
N SER A 164 -8.63 3.69 14.84
CA SER A 164 -8.60 4.46 16.08
C SER A 164 -9.94 4.50 16.82
N ALA A 165 -11.01 3.96 16.22
CA ALA A 165 -12.30 3.84 16.87
C ALA A 165 -12.20 2.89 18.09
N GLU A 166 -12.75 3.31 19.20
CA GLU A 166 -12.90 2.43 20.37
C GLU A 166 -13.89 1.30 20.04
N PRO A 167 -13.66 0.08 20.56
CA PRO A 167 -14.54 -1.05 20.34
C PRO A 167 -15.92 -0.90 20.99
#